data_90751b8405d151b49c0c58a507d41ad4
#
_entry.id   90751b8405d151b49c0c58a507d41ad4
#
_cell.length_a   1.000
_cell.length_b   1.000
_cell.length_c   1.000
_cell.angle_alpha   90.00
_cell.angle_beta   90.00
_cell.angle_gamma   90.00
#
_symmetry.space_group_name_H-M   'P 1'
#
loop_
_entity.id
_entity.type
_entity.pdbx_description
1 polymer ?
#
loop_
_entity_poly.entity_id
_entity_poly.type
_entity_poly.pdbx_seq_one_letter_code
_entity_poly.pdbx_strand_id
1 'polypeptide(L)'
;GLSLSLGASGPHVKRVQEWLSLRGHDVGPADGEFGPKTRGQLSAFQASSGLPAMGVADGATFSALSKPMADALDAPPPPAGASLGSVCVSLAVRYITAGARELDESNLGPWVRLFMRGHEGRAWPWCAGFVWHVVERAAAATRRQPPFRLSFGCKEMAASAASKGRLVRGDDPGPASARIAPGCVFVVPNAERTSWTHTGFVTALRGDRVATCEGNTNVAGSREGTHVRSVERPIRRLDFLLLDGDRV
;
A
#
# COMPACT_ATOMS: atom_id res chain seq x y z
N GLY A 1 28.63 -7.89 9.34
CA GLY A 1 27.19 -7.80 9.06
C GLY A 1 26.45 -8.98 9.65
N LEU A 2 25.15 -8.86 9.87
CA LEU A 2 24.32 -9.94 10.39
C LEU A 2 24.28 -11.08 9.35
N SER A 3 24.55 -12.30 9.80
CA SER A 3 24.46 -13.53 9.00
C SER A 3 23.63 -14.55 9.78
N LEU A 4 22.57 -15.08 9.13
CA LEU A 4 21.64 -16.04 9.75
C LEU A 4 21.74 -17.37 9.02
N SER A 5 21.86 -18.45 9.78
CA SER A 5 22.02 -19.80 9.29
C SER A 5 21.19 -20.79 10.11
N LEU A 6 21.24 -22.05 9.72
CA LEU A 6 20.57 -23.15 10.43
C LEU A 6 20.84 -23.09 11.94
N GLY A 7 19.78 -23.11 12.75
CA GLY A 7 19.79 -23.02 14.20
C GLY A 7 19.69 -21.58 14.74
N ALA A 8 19.76 -20.53 13.88
CA ALA A 8 19.48 -19.17 14.31
C ALA A 8 17.99 -18.98 14.63
N SER A 9 17.66 -18.06 15.54
CA SER A 9 16.27 -17.74 15.88
C SER A 9 16.05 -16.23 16.12
N GLY A 10 14.79 -15.82 16.14
CA GLY A 10 14.36 -14.47 16.50
C GLY A 10 13.82 -13.64 15.33
N PRO A 11 13.59 -12.33 15.57
CA PRO A 11 12.84 -11.47 14.64
C PRO A 11 13.52 -11.27 13.29
N HIS A 12 14.83 -11.39 13.20
CA HIS A 12 15.53 -11.31 11.91
C HIS A 12 15.32 -12.56 11.07
N VAL A 13 15.25 -13.75 11.67
CA VAL A 13 14.89 -14.99 10.99
C VAL A 13 13.45 -14.92 10.48
N LYS A 14 12.51 -14.46 11.34
CA LYS A 14 11.12 -14.24 10.94
C LYS A 14 11.03 -13.35 9.69
N ARG A 15 11.78 -12.25 9.64
CA ARG A 15 11.80 -11.36 8.45
C ARG A 15 12.30 -12.07 7.19
N VAL A 16 13.29 -12.93 7.30
CA VAL A 16 13.76 -13.74 6.15
C VAL A 16 12.67 -14.69 5.68
N GLN A 17 11.99 -15.38 6.60
CA GLN A 17 10.88 -16.27 6.28
C GLN A 17 9.70 -15.52 5.63
N GLU A 18 9.32 -14.37 6.17
CA GLU A 18 8.27 -13.50 5.61
C GLU A 18 8.57 -13.13 4.14
N TRP A 19 9.80 -12.69 3.88
CA TRP A 19 10.20 -12.34 2.51
C TRP A 19 10.28 -13.55 1.59
N LEU A 20 10.78 -14.70 2.05
CA LEU A 20 10.78 -15.94 1.28
C LEU A 20 9.34 -16.31 0.88
N SER A 21 8.39 -16.27 1.82
CA SER A 21 6.97 -16.51 1.54
C SER A 21 6.39 -15.53 0.51
N LEU A 22 6.69 -14.24 0.64
CA LEU A 22 6.28 -13.22 -0.33
C LEU A 22 6.94 -13.42 -1.72
N ARG A 23 8.10 -14.06 -1.77
CA ARG A 23 8.80 -14.43 -3.01
C ARG A 23 8.35 -15.79 -3.57
N GLY A 24 7.33 -16.44 -2.96
CA GLY A 24 6.77 -17.69 -3.43
C GLY A 24 7.48 -18.95 -2.93
N HIS A 25 8.35 -18.83 -1.94
CA HIS A 25 9.04 -19.95 -1.33
C HIS A 25 8.29 -20.44 -0.09
N ASP A 26 7.91 -21.72 -0.06
CA ASP A 26 7.20 -22.32 1.07
C ASP A 26 8.15 -22.64 2.23
N VAL A 27 8.25 -21.72 3.17
CA VAL A 27 9.02 -21.92 4.42
C VAL A 27 8.17 -22.44 5.59
N GLY A 28 6.85 -22.62 5.39
CA GLY A 28 5.90 -22.81 6.48
C GLY A 28 5.59 -21.48 7.19
N PRO A 29 5.10 -21.53 8.44
CA PRO A 29 4.88 -20.33 9.25
C PRO A 29 6.18 -19.54 9.44
N ALA A 30 6.07 -18.22 9.43
CA ALA A 30 7.19 -17.34 9.77
C ALA A 30 7.34 -17.28 11.31
N ASP A 31 7.83 -18.37 11.88
CA ASP A 31 7.94 -18.61 13.32
C ASP A 31 9.20 -17.99 13.95
N GLY A 32 10.16 -17.57 13.12
CA GLY A 32 11.43 -17.04 13.57
C GLY A 32 12.48 -18.10 13.91
N GLU A 33 12.25 -19.38 13.52
CA GLU A 33 13.21 -20.47 13.72
C GLU A 33 13.85 -20.85 12.38
N PHE A 34 15.16 -20.73 12.27
CA PHE A 34 15.89 -21.06 11.03
C PHE A 34 16.12 -22.56 10.92
N GLY A 35 15.06 -23.28 10.52
CA GLY A 35 15.10 -24.72 10.35
C GLY A 35 15.62 -25.19 8.98
N PRO A 36 15.70 -26.54 8.77
CA PRO A 36 16.15 -27.11 7.50
C PRO A 36 15.30 -26.67 6.30
N LYS A 37 13.98 -26.49 6.48
CA LYS A 37 13.06 -26.02 5.44
C LYS A 37 13.41 -24.59 5.03
N THR A 38 13.59 -23.67 5.98
CA THR A 38 14.03 -22.29 5.73
C THR A 38 15.36 -22.25 4.97
N ARG A 39 16.34 -23.06 5.41
CA ARG A 39 17.63 -23.16 4.73
C ARG A 39 17.50 -23.62 3.28
N GLY A 40 16.72 -24.68 3.02
CA GLY A 40 16.53 -25.21 1.66
C GLY A 40 15.85 -24.20 0.74
N GLN A 41 14.80 -23.53 1.20
CA GLN A 41 14.09 -22.51 0.43
C GLN A 41 14.94 -21.25 0.19
N LEU A 42 15.77 -20.87 1.18
CA LEU A 42 16.71 -19.77 1.02
C LEU A 42 17.79 -20.10 -0.04
N SER A 43 18.33 -21.33 -0.02
CA SER A 43 19.29 -21.80 -1.03
C SER A 43 18.66 -21.76 -2.45
N ALA A 44 17.40 -22.21 -2.58
CA ALA A 44 16.68 -22.16 -3.86
C ALA A 44 16.46 -20.71 -4.33
N PHE A 45 16.06 -19.80 -3.42
CA PHE A 45 15.94 -18.39 -3.72
C PHE A 45 17.27 -17.78 -4.17
N GLN A 46 18.36 -18.06 -3.46
CA GLN A 46 19.70 -17.59 -3.80
C GLN A 46 20.11 -18.03 -5.21
N ALA A 47 19.95 -19.31 -5.52
CA ALA A 47 20.24 -19.85 -6.84
C ALA A 47 19.46 -19.14 -7.96
N SER A 48 18.14 -18.99 -7.77
CA SER A 48 17.27 -18.29 -8.74
C SER A 48 17.55 -16.78 -8.87
N SER A 49 18.21 -16.20 -7.87
CA SER A 49 18.60 -14.78 -7.83
C SER A 49 20.04 -14.52 -8.26
N GLY A 50 20.77 -15.55 -8.71
CA GLY A 50 22.18 -15.42 -9.12
C GLY A 50 23.15 -15.21 -7.95
N LEU A 51 22.74 -15.57 -6.73
CA LEU A 51 23.58 -15.51 -5.53
C LEU A 51 24.16 -16.88 -5.19
N PRO A 52 25.31 -16.95 -4.47
CA PRO A 52 25.82 -18.21 -3.97
C PRO A 52 24.79 -18.93 -3.10
N ALA A 53 24.40 -20.16 -3.47
CA ALA A 53 23.32 -20.93 -2.85
C ALA A 53 23.76 -21.61 -1.53
N MET A 54 24.26 -20.84 -0.58
CA MET A 54 24.82 -21.33 0.69
C MET A 54 23.76 -21.63 1.77
N GLY A 55 22.52 -21.19 1.58
CA GLY A 55 21.47 -21.31 2.59
C GLY A 55 21.78 -20.49 3.85
N VAL A 56 22.50 -19.39 3.71
CA VAL A 56 22.85 -18.41 4.74
C VAL A 56 22.30 -17.05 4.33
N ALA A 57 21.50 -16.40 5.18
CA ALA A 57 20.99 -15.06 4.92
C ALA A 57 22.00 -14.02 5.40
N ASP A 58 22.74 -13.46 4.48
CA ASP A 58 23.62 -12.31 4.65
C ASP A 58 22.97 -11.01 4.14
N GLY A 59 23.70 -9.90 4.17
CA GLY A 59 23.22 -8.61 3.69
C GLY A 59 22.83 -8.61 2.21
N ALA A 60 23.60 -9.30 1.34
CA ALA A 60 23.28 -9.40 -0.08
C ALA A 60 21.99 -10.19 -0.32
N THR A 61 21.84 -11.31 0.37
CA THR A 61 20.64 -12.14 0.33
C THR A 61 19.40 -11.37 0.81
N PHE A 62 19.51 -10.65 1.95
CA PHE A 62 18.39 -9.87 2.46
C PHE A 62 18.00 -8.72 1.53
N SER A 63 18.98 -8.06 0.92
CA SER A 63 18.75 -7.01 -0.08
C SER A 63 18.03 -7.57 -1.31
N ALA A 64 18.40 -8.75 -1.79
CA ALA A 64 17.72 -9.40 -2.91
C ALA A 64 16.27 -9.82 -2.55
N LEU A 65 16.06 -10.35 -1.35
CA LEU A 65 14.72 -10.71 -0.84
C LEU A 65 13.79 -9.50 -0.77
N SER A 66 14.26 -8.40 -0.22
CA SER A 66 13.48 -7.16 0.01
C SER A 66 13.49 -6.18 -1.19
N LYS A 67 14.17 -6.55 -2.29
CA LYS A 67 14.31 -5.70 -3.49
C LYS A 67 12.98 -5.12 -4.00
N PRO A 68 11.84 -5.84 -4.08
CA PRO A 68 10.59 -5.23 -4.53
C PRO A 68 10.14 -4.03 -3.71
N MET A 69 10.36 -4.08 -2.39
CA MET A 69 10.06 -2.95 -1.51
C MET A 69 11.05 -1.80 -1.71
N ALA A 70 12.34 -2.11 -1.82
CA ALA A 70 13.36 -1.10 -2.09
C ALA A 70 13.07 -0.37 -3.41
N ASP A 71 12.77 -1.11 -4.49
CA ASP A 71 12.42 -0.55 -5.79
C ASP A 71 11.15 0.33 -5.73
N ALA A 72 10.13 -0.07 -4.98
CA ALA A 72 8.92 0.73 -4.80
C ALA A 72 9.19 2.03 -4.03
N LEU A 73 10.12 1.99 -3.09
CA LEU A 73 10.53 3.14 -2.29
C LEU A 73 11.52 4.07 -3.02
N ASP A 74 12.33 3.55 -3.92
CA ASP A 74 13.28 4.33 -4.74
C ASP A 74 12.57 4.97 -5.94
N ALA A 75 11.69 5.94 -5.67
CA ALA A 75 10.98 6.68 -6.72
C ALA A 75 11.81 7.89 -7.17
N PRO A 76 11.90 8.15 -8.49
CA PRO A 76 12.56 9.35 -8.98
C PRO A 76 11.82 10.61 -8.47
N PRO A 77 12.52 11.74 -8.37
CA PRO A 77 11.87 13.00 -8.01
C PRO A 77 10.75 13.34 -9.01
N PRO A 78 9.63 13.89 -8.53
CA PRO A 78 8.53 14.25 -9.42
C PRO A 78 8.92 15.37 -10.38
N PRO A 79 8.28 15.46 -11.56
CA PRO A 79 8.45 16.59 -12.47
C PRO A 79 8.19 17.93 -11.78
N ALA A 80 8.86 18.98 -12.22
CA ALA A 80 8.63 20.32 -11.70
C ALA A 80 7.15 20.72 -11.91
N GLY A 81 6.52 21.27 -10.88
CA GLY A 81 5.10 21.66 -10.93
C GLY A 81 4.10 20.52 -10.82
N ALA A 82 4.54 19.27 -10.64
CA ALA A 82 3.62 18.15 -10.44
C ALA A 82 2.66 18.41 -9.26
N SER A 83 1.38 18.05 -9.45
CA SER A 83 0.40 18.17 -8.39
C SER A 83 0.59 17.06 -7.34
N LEU A 84 0.09 17.30 -6.12
CA LEU A 84 0.18 16.31 -5.04
C LEU A 84 -0.53 15.02 -5.45
N GLY A 85 -1.71 15.12 -6.05
CA GLY A 85 -2.50 13.98 -6.50
C GLY A 85 -1.80 13.18 -7.60
N SER A 86 -1.18 13.85 -8.60
CA SER A 86 -0.46 13.15 -9.67
C SER A 86 0.75 12.35 -9.13
N VAL A 87 1.47 12.92 -8.15
CA VAL A 87 2.58 12.22 -7.50
C VAL A 87 2.08 11.05 -6.66
N CYS A 88 0.95 11.21 -5.96
CA CYS A 88 0.32 10.08 -5.24
C CYS A 88 -0.01 8.92 -6.18
N VAL A 89 -0.61 9.17 -7.35
CA VAL A 89 -0.90 8.12 -8.34
C VAL A 89 0.38 7.44 -8.80
N SER A 90 1.41 8.21 -9.16
CA SER A 90 2.69 7.66 -9.59
C SER A 90 3.31 6.75 -8.54
N LEU A 91 3.31 7.16 -7.27
CA LEU A 91 3.83 6.37 -6.16
C LEU A 91 2.96 5.13 -5.88
N ALA A 92 1.63 5.28 -5.88
CA ALA A 92 0.70 4.18 -5.58
C ALA A 92 0.83 3.02 -6.58
N VAL A 93 0.95 3.32 -7.86
CA VAL A 93 1.09 2.30 -8.92
C VAL A 93 2.39 1.49 -8.76
N ARG A 94 3.47 2.07 -8.23
CA ARG A 94 4.72 1.33 -7.95
C ARG A 94 4.52 0.17 -6.98
N TYR A 95 3.60 0.28 -6.02
CA TYR A 95 3.29 -0.82 -5.09
C TYR A 95 2.52 -1.96 -5.77
N ILE A 96 1.70 -1.67 -6.80
CA ILE A 96 1.10 -2.71 -7.65
C ILE A 96 2.22 -3.47 -8.38
N THR A 97 3.13 -2.75 -9.04
CA THR A 97 4.26 -3.34 -9.79
C THR A 97 5.17 -4.17 -8.88
N ALA A 98 5.38 -3.71 -7.64
CA ALA A 98 6.19 -4.42 -6.66
C ALA A 98 5.48 -5.66 -6.05
N GLY A 99 4.21 -5.89 -6.38
CA GLY A 99 3.42 -6.98 -5.82
C GLY A 99 3.17 -6.83 -4.32
N ALA A 100 2.99 -5.59 -3.84
CA ALA A 100 2.78 -5.33 -2.43
C ALA A 100 1.52 -6.04 -1.91
N ARG A 101 1.70 -6.88 -0.88
CA ARG A 101 0.64 -7.67 -0.28
C ARG A 101 0.97 -8.05 1.15
N GLU A 102 -0.04 -8.47 1.90
CA GLU A 102 0.17 -9.14 3.19
C GLU A 102 0.66 -10.58 3.01
N LEU A 103 1.11 -11.18 4.11
CA LEU A 103 1.60 -12.57 4.11
C LEU A 103 0.47 -13.59 4.00
N ASP A 104 -0.59 -13.34 4.75
CA ASP A 104 -1.79 -14.15 4.87
C ASP A 104 -3.01 -13.24 5.04
N GLU A 105 -4.17 -13.78 5.25
CA GLU A 105 -5.42 -13.02 5.40
C GLU A 105 -5.57 -12.38 6.80
N SER A 106 -4.46 -12.00 7.46
CA SER A 106 -4.43 -11.51 8.84
C SER A 106 -3.83 -10.12 9.01
N ASN A 107 -3.64 -9.37 7.93
CA ASN A 107 -2.97 -8.06 7.94
C ASN A 107 -1.55 -8.13 8.54
N LEU A 108 -0.75 -9.10 8.11
CA LEU A 108 0.62 -9.31 8.59
C LEU A 108 1.65 -9.08 7.48
N GLY A 109 2.88 -8.81 7.88
CA GLY A 109 4.04 -8.83 6.99
C GLY A 109 4.65 -7.47 6.71
N PRO A 110 5.79 -7.45 6.00
CA PRO A 110 6.61 -6.26 5.87
C PRO A 110 5.92 -5.10 5.14
N TRP A 111 5.05 -5.38 4.17
CA TRP A 111 4.27 -4.35 3.48
C TRP A 111 3.23 -3.72 4.38
N VAL A 112 2.53 -4.52 5.20
CA VAL A 112 1.55 -4.00 6.16
C VAL A 112 2.25 -3.11 7.18
N ARG A 113 3.36 -3.57 7.77
CA ARG A 113 4.17 -2.75 8.71
C ARG A 113 4.66 -1.45 8.08
N LEU A 114 5.04 -1.46 6.78
CA LEU A 114 5.41 -0.25 6.08
C LEU A 114 4.25 0.76 6.02
N PHE A 115 3.06 0.32 5.61
CA PHE A 115 1.89 1.18 5.45
C PHE A 115 1.29 1.62 6.79
N MET A 116 1.39 0.78 7.81
CA MET A 116 0.79 0.99 9.13
C MET A 116 1.80 1.46 10.19
N ARG A 117 2.99 1.95 9.77
CA ARG A 117 4.03 2.48 10.67
C ARG A 117 4.45 1.51 11.77
N GLY A 118 4.59 0.24 11.43
CA GLY A 118 5.00 -0.83 12.31
C GLY A 118 3.86 -1.64 12.91
N HIS A 119 2.61 -1.17 12.82
CA HIS A 119 1.45 -1.94 13.26
C HIS A 119 1.10 -3.03 12.25
N GLU A 120 0.60 -4.17 12.73
CA GLU A 120 0.11 -5.29 11.93
C GLU A 120 -0.88 -6.14 12.74
N GLY A 121 -1.57 -7.07 12.06
CA GLY A 121 -2.53 -8.00 12.66
C GLY A 121 -3.98 -7.63 12.37
N ARG A 122 -4.90 -8.54 12.70
CA ARG A 122 -6.33 -8.46 12.33
C ARG A 122 -7.03 -7.15 12.72
N ALA A 123 -6.58 -6.49 13.78
CA ALA A 123 -7.11 -5.20 14.22
C ALA A 123 -6.67 -4.01 13.33
N TRP A 124 -5.79 -4.23 12.35
CA TRP A 124 -5.16 -3.18 11.57
C TRP A 124 -5.42 -3.33 10.05
N PRO A 125 -6.68 -3.12 9.58
CA PRO A 125 -6.96 -3.02 8.14
C PRO A 125 -6.14 -1.87 7.55
N TRP A 126 -5.40 -2.14 6.47
CA TRP A 126 -4.34 -1.24 6.05
C TRP A 126 -4.65 -0.38 4.81
N CYS A 127 -5.90 -0.32 4.37
CA CYS A 127 -6.27 0.54 3.22
C CYS A 127 -6.00 2.03 3.49
N ALA A 128 -6.39 2.55 4.66
CA ALA A 128 -6.14 3.94 5.03
C ALA A 128 -4.66 4.20 5.34
N GLY A 129 -3.94 3.24 5.92
CA GLY A 129 -2.49 3.31 6.10
C GLY A 129 -1.72 3.36 4.80
N PHE A 130 -2.15 2.60 3.78
CA PHE A 130 -1.61 2.69 2.43
C PHE A 130 -1.77 4.11 1.86
N VAL A 131 -2.98 4.69 1.95
CA VAL A 131 -3.23 6.06 1.50
C VAL A 131 -2.36 7.05 2.26
N TRP A 132 -2.30 6.94 3.59
CA TRP A 132 -1.44 7.80 4.42
C TRP A 132 0.01 7.74 3.96
N HIS A 133 0.57 6.54 3.85
CA HIS A 133 1.96 6.33 3.45
C HIS A 133 2.27 7.00 2.09
N VAL A 134 1.39 6.83 1.11
CA VAL A 134 1.58 7.40 -0.23
C VAL A 134 1.47 8.93 -0.21
N VAL A 135 0.45 9.50 0.45
CA VAL A 135 0.25 10.95 0.53
C VAL A 135 1.41 11.62 1.26
N GLU A 136 1.90 11.04 2.34
CA GLU A 136 3.02 11.58 3.10
C GLU A 136 4.31 11.62 2.26
N ARG A 137 4.59 10.55 1.51
CA ARG A 137 5.72 10.51 0.59
C ARG A 137 5.60 11.52 -0.55
N ALA A 138 4.40 11.65 -1.14
CA ALA A 138 4.14 12.62 -2.19
C ALA A 138 4.26 14.05 -1.66
N ALA A 139 3.76 14.32 -0.46
CA ALA A 139 3.87 15.61 0.21
C ALA A 139 5.34 16.00 0.45
N ALA A 140 6.16 15.07 0.94
CA ALA A 140 7.60 15.27 1.10
C ALA A 140 8.29 15.55 -0.24
N ALA A 141 8.01 14.75 -1.29
CA ALA A 141 8.63 14.90 -2.60
C ALA A 141 8.24 16.21 -3.31
N THR A 142 7.02 16.71 -3.08
CA THR A 142 6.51 17.97 -3.66
C THR A 142 6.72 19.18 -2.75
N ARG A 143 7.25 19.00 -1.54
CA ARG A 143 7.39 20.03 -0.49
C ARG A 143 6.05 20.69 -0.14
N ARG A 144 4.96 19.94 -0.17
CA ARG A 144 3.61 20.37 0.18
C ARG A 144 3.15 19.74 1.48
N GLN A 145 2.14 20.32 2.11
CA GLN A 145 1.46 19.72 3.25
C GLN A 145 0.22 18.94 2.77
N PRO A 146 -0.12 17.80 3.39
CA PRO A 146 -1.40 17.16 3.14
C PRO A 146 -2.55 18.13 3.42
N PRO A 147 -3.56 18.25 2.52
CA PRO A 147 -4.60 19.26 2.65
C PRO A 147 -5.64 18.96 3.75
N PHE A 148 -5.59 17.75 4.31
CA PHE A 148 -6.40 17.30 5.44
C PHE A 148 -5.60 16.35 6.33
N ARG A 149 -6.09 16.08 7.54
CA ARG A 149 -5.42 15.18 8.48
C ARG A 149 -5.49 13.76 7.96
N LEU A 150 -4.34 13.11 7.88
CA LEU A 150 -4.22 11.68 7.58
C LEU A 150 -4.54 10.84 8.83
N SER A 151 -5.10 9.66 8.63
CA SER A 151 -5.50 8.73 9.69
C SER A 151 -5.43 7.28 9.19
N PHE A 152 -5.28 6.32 10.09
CA PHE A 152 -5.49 4.90 9.80
C PHE A 152 -6.98 4.52 9.68
N GLY A 153 -7.91 5.45 9.99
CA GLY A 153 -9.35 5.28 9.83
C GLY A 153 -9.87 6.11 8.65
N CYS A 154 -10.68 5.47 7.79
CA CYS A 154 -11.32 6.15 6.65
C CYS A 154 -12.27 7.26 7.13
N LYS A 155 -13.01 7.02 8.22
CA LYS A 155 -13.95 7.98 8.81
C LYS A 155 -13.29 9.28 9.23
N GLU A 156 -12.20 9.18 9.99
CA GLU A 156 -11.46 10.33 10.52
C GLU A 156 -10.82 11.15 9.38
N MET A 157 -10.28 10.45 8.36
CA MET A 157 -9.69 11.09 7.20
C MET A 157 -10.75 11.83 6.37
N ALA A 158 -11.91 11.21 6.11
CA ALA A 158 -13.02 11.81 5.39
C ALA A 158 -13.63 13.01 6.16
N ALA A 159 -13.82 12.89 7.49
CA ALA A 159 -14.30 13.96 8.33
C ALA A 159 -13.35 15.18 8.31
N SER A 160 -12.03 14.93 8.36
CA SER A 160 -11.04 16.00 8.24
C SER A 160 -11.08 16.67 6.87
N ALA A 161 -11.22 15.92 5.78
CA ALA A 161 -11.35 16.49 4.45
C ALA A 161 -12.66 17.31 4.32
N ALA A 162 -13.77 16.81 4.86
CA ALA A 162 -15.05 17.51 4.87
C ALA A 162 -14.96 18.87 5.59
N SER A 163 -14.32 18.91 6.77
CA SER A 163 -14.13 20.16 7.54
C SER A 163 -13.27 21.21 6.80
N LYS A 164 -12.56 20.81 5.76
CA LYS A 164 -11.75 21.67 4.90
C LYS A 164 -12.39 21.96 3.53
N GLY A 165 -13.67 21.58 3.32
CA GLY A 165 -14.36 21.72 2.04
C GLY A 165 -13.77 20.86 0.90
N ARG A 166 -13.10 19.78 1.26
CA ARG A 166 -12.39 18.91 0.30
C ARG A 166 -13.04 17.55 0.11
N LEU A 167 -14.23 17.33 0.63
CA LEU A 167 -15.02 16.13 0.38
C LEU A 167 -16.07 16.43 -0.69
N VAL A 168 -16.10 15.62 -1.74
CA VAL A 168 -17.06 15.67 -2.85
C VAL A 168 -17.80 14.34 -2.91
N ARG A 169 -19.13 14.37 -3.00
CA ARG A 169 -19.94 13.15 -3.12
C ARG A 169 -20.03 12.74 -4.59
N GLY A 170 -19.85 11.45 -4.85
CA GLY A 170 -19.90 10.93 -6.21
C GLY A 170 -21.31 10.81 -6.78
N ASP A 171 -22.36 10.92 -5.96
CA ASP A 171 -23.76 10.96 -6.34
C ASP A 171 -24.32 12.40 -6.46
N ASP A 172 -23.50 13.41 -6.20
CA ASP A 172 -23.89 14.81 -6.34
C ASP A 172 -23.88 15.22 -7.83
N PRO A 173 -25.03 15.61 -8.42
CA PRO A 173 -25.10 16.07 -9.80
C PRO A 173 -24.57 17.51 -9.99
N GLY A 174 -24.21 18.19 -8.89
CA GLY A 174 -23.76 19.58 -8.91
C GLY A 174 -22.33 19.76 -9.45
N PRO A 175 -21.89 21.02 -9.57
CA PRO A 175 -20.60 21.37 -10.16
C PRO A 175 -19.40 20.82 -9.37
N ALA A 176 -19.61 20.44 -8.11
CA ALA A 176 -18.56 19.85 -7.28
C ALA A 176 -18.04 18.52 -7.86
N SER A 177 -18.89 17.75 -8.55
CA SER A 177 -18.49 16.49 -9.19
C SER A 177 -17.46 16.69 -10.32
N ALA A 178 -17.42 17.86 -10.96
CA ALA A 178 -16.39 18.20 -11.95
C ALA A 178 -14.95 18.29 -11.37
N ARG A 179 -14.83 18.33 -10.06
CA ARG A 179 -13.54 18.30 -9.36
C ARG A 179 -12.98 16.91 -9.17
N ILE A 180 -13.74 15.86 -9.45
CA ILE A 180 -13.30 14.46 -9.37
C ILE A 180 -12.32 14.21 -10.52
N ALA A 181 -11.09 13.87 -10.20
CA ALA A 181 -10.02 13.70 -11.16
C ALA A 181 -9.03 12.61 -10.69
N PRO A 182 -8.18 12.10 -11.58
CA PRO A 182 -7.03 11.30 -11.17
C PRO A 182 -6.21 12.05 -10.12
N GLY A 183 -5.82 11.34 -9.06
CA GLY A 183 -5.14 11.93 -7.90
C GLY A 183 -6.05 12.18 -6.71
N CYS A 184 -7.38 12.20 -6.86
CA CYS A 184 -8.26 12.18 -5.71
C CYS A 184 -8.09 10.91 -4.88
N VAL A 185 -8.24 11.00 -3.57
CA VAL A 185 -8.47 9.86 -2.71
C VAL A 185 -9.98 9.57 -2.74
N PHE A 186 -10.38 8.33 -3.02
CA PHE A 186 -11.78 7.95 -2.83
C PHE A 186 -11.99 7.31 -1.46
N VAL A 187 -13.21 7.38 -0.96
CA VAL A 187 -13.68 6.65 0.22
C VAL A 187 -15.04 6.00 -0.08
N VAL A 188 -15.24 4.78 0.42
CA VAL A 188 -16.48 4.01 0.25
C VAL A 188 -17.39 4.30 1.44
N PRO A 189 -18.51 5.02 1.26
CA PRO A 189 -19.45 5.26 2.33
C PRO A 189 -20.20 3.96 2.72
N ASN A 190 -20.63 3.87 3.99
CA ASN A 190 -21.61 2.87 4.42
C ASN A 190 -23.01 3.19 3.82
N ALA A 191 -23.97 2.28 3.98
CA ALA A 191 -25.30 2.43 3.39
C ALA A 191 -26.01 3.72 3.82
N GLU A 192 -25.86 4.11 5.09
CA GLU A 192 -26.44 5.31 5.68
C GLU A 192 -25.64 6.59 5.39
N ARG A 193 -24.47 6.48 4.72
CA ARG A 193 -23.51 7.57 4.41
C ARG A 193 -23.09 8.39 5.64
N THR A 194 -22.99 7.73 6.78
CA THR A 194 -22.55 8.31 8.06
C THR A 194 -21.11 7.95 8.41
N SER A 195 -20.53 7.00 7.68
CA SER A 195 -19.16 6.53 7.88
C SER A 195 -18.58 5.99 6.57
N TRP A 196 -17.29 5.75 6.54
CA TRP A 196 -16.56 5.21 5.38
C TRP A 196 -15.73 4.01 5.80
N THR A 197 -15.70 2.98 4.94
CA THR A 197 -15.17 1.65 5.27
C THR A 197 -13.95 1.23 4.47
N HIS A 198 -13.65 1.91 3.35
CA HIS A 198 -12.53 1.58 2.47
C HIS A 198 -12.04 2.82 1.73
N THR A 199 -10.80 2.80 1.20
CA THR A 199 -10.17 3.94 0.54
C THR A 199 -9.03 3.51 -0.40
N GLY A 200 -8.68 4.42 -1.31
CA GLY A 200 -7.57 4.32 -2.24
C GLY A 200 -7.48 5.57 -3.12
N PHE A 201 -6.74 5.50 -4.21
CA PHE A 201 -6.54 6.60 -5.15
C PHE A 201 -7.31 6.38 -6.43
N VAL A 202 -7.87 7.45 -7.00
CA VAL A 202 -8.36 7.48 -8.38
C VAL A 202 -7.17 7.59 -9.32
N THR A 203 -7.04 6.67 -10.25
CA THR A 203 -5.95 6.65 -11.25
C THR A 203 -6.40 7.10 -12.62
N ALA A 204 -7.67 6.88 -12.98
CA ALA A 204 -8.26 7.35 -14.24
C ALA A 204 -9.77 7.49 -14.11
N LEU A 205 -10.37 8.37 -14.94
CA LEU A 205 -11.82 8.46 -15.15
C LEU A 205 -12.20 7.56 -16.36
N ARG A 206 -13.31 6.83 -16.25
CA ARG A 206 -13.82 5.92 -17.27
C ARG A 206 -15.34 6.02 -17.37
N GLY A 207 -15.84 7.11 -17.95
CA GLY A 207 -17.27 7.41 -18.00
C GLY A 207 -17.87 7.59 -16.60
N ASP A 208 -18.82 6.74 -16.22
CA ASP A 208 -19.46 6.71 -14.90
C ASP A 208 -18.67 5.92 -13.84
N ARG A 209 -17.45 5.46 -14.20
CA ARG A 209 -16.57 4.69 -13.34
C ARG A 209 -15.22 5.38 -13.17
N VAL A 210 -14.49 4.97 -12.15
CA VAL A 210 -13.08 5.31 -11.95
C VAL A 210 -12.24 4.04 -11.89
N ALA A 211 -11.07 4.07 -12.50
CA ALA A 211 -10.01 3.13 -12.17
C ALA A 211 -9.32 3.62 -10.89
N THR A 212 -8.97 2.69 -10.02
CA THR A 212 -8.40 2.99 -8.70
C THR A 212 -7.10 2.23 -8.46
N CYS A 213 -6.34 2.66 -7.45
CA CYS A 213 -5.25 1.90 -6.83
C CYS A 213 -5.53 1.82 -5.33
N GLU A 214 -5.66 0.62 -4.80
CA GLU A 214 -6.18 0.35 -3.47
C GLU A 214 -5.27 -0.61 -2.70
N GLY A 215 -5.03 -0.34 -1.43
CA GLY A 215 -4.44 -1.29 -0.48
C GLY A 215 -5.52 -2.10 0.22
N ASN A 216 -5.16 -3.26 0.76
CA ASN A 216 -6.07 -4.16 1.50
C ASN A 216 -7.32 -4.54 0.69
N THR A 217 -7.14 -4.90 -0.59
CA THR A 217 -8.25 -5.21 -1.49
C THR A 217 -8.00 -6.50 -2.28
N ASN A 218 -9.03 -7.03 -2.92
CA ASN A 218 -8.98 -8.18 -3.81
C ASN A 218 -9.54 -7.84 -5.20
N VAL A 219 -9.60 -8.82 -6.12
CA VAL A 219 -10.13 -8.62 -7.49
C VAL A 219 -11.59 -8.15 -7.51
N ALA A 220 -12.39 -8.51 -6.51
CA ALA A 220 -13.78 -8.08 -6.39
C ALA A 220 -13.94 -6.70 -5.74
N GLY A 221 -12.84 -6.06 -5.31
CA GLY A 221 -12.85 -4.77 -4.63
C GLY A 221 -13.35 -4.84 -3.19
N SER A 222 -13.21 -6.00 -2.52
CA SER A 222 -13.52 -6.13 -1.11
C SER A 222 -12.56 -5.27 -0.28
N ARG A 223 -13.04 -4.74 0.84
CA ARG A 223 -12.25 -4.01 1.84
C ARG A 223 -11.35 -4.91 2.70
N GLU A 224 -11.48 -6.22 2.56
CA GLU A 224 -10.75 -7.24 3.31
C GLU A 224 -10.01 -8.15 2.32
N GLY A 225 -9.21 -7.54 1.47
CA GLY A 225 -8.33 -8.25 0.56
C GLY A 225 -6.88 -8.14 0.99
N THR A 226 -6.01 -8.81 0.25
CA THR A 226 -4.63 -9.04 0.68
C THR A 226 -3.59 -8.26 -0.11
N HIS A 227 -3.98 -7.45 -1.11
CA HIS A 227 -3.04 -6.85 -2.07
C HIS A 227 -3.22 -5.35 -2.24
N VAL A 228 -2.18 -4.71 -2.78
CA VAL A 228 -2.34 -3.44 -3.51
C VAL A 228 -2.72 -3.77 -4.95
N ARG A 229 -3.88 -3.25 -5.41
CA ARG A 229 -4.43 -3.57 -6.76
C ARG A 229 -5.10 -2.40 -7.42
N SER A 230 -5.23 -2.51 -8.76
CA SER A 230 -6.17 -1.70 -9.52
C SER A 230 -7.55 -2.37 -9.53
N VAL A 231 -8.60 -1.56 -9.33
CA VAL A 231 -10.01 -1.98 -9.34
C VAL A 231 -10.81 -0.92 -10.12
N GLU A 232 -11.98 -1.26 -10.66
CA GLU A 232 -12.92 -0.30 -11.24
C GLU A 232 -14.15 -0.14 -10.36
N ARG A 233 -14.50 1.11 -10.03
CA ARG A 233 -15.63 1.43 -9.15
C ARG A 233 -16.58 2.44 -9.79
N PRO A 234 -17.93 2.29 -9.61
CA PRO A 234 -18.89 3.32 -10.05
C PRO A 234 -18.71 4.60 -9.22
N ILE A 235 -18.61 5.76 -9.88
CA ILE A 235 -18.43 7.08 -9.23
C ILE A 235 -19.52 7.33 -8.18
N ARG A 236 -20.78 7.09 -8.51
CA ARG A 236 -21.94 7.34 -7.64
C ARG A 236 -21.92 6.59 -6.30
N ARG A 237 -21.09 5.54 -6.17
CA ARG A 237 -20.94 4.73 -4.94
C ARG A 237 -19.80 5.18 -4.05
N LEU A 238 -19.12 6.24 -4.41
CA LEU A 238 -17.93 6.75 -3.73
C LEU A 238 -18.15 8.18 -3.27
N ASP A 239 -17.35 8.59 -2.30
CA ASP A 239 -17.05 9.99 -2.03
C ASP A 239 -15.56 10.23 -2.29
N PHE A 240 -15.18 11.47 -2.56
CA PHE A 240 -13.82 11.80 -2.99
C PHE A 240 -13.22 12.90 -2.12
N LEU A 241 -11.96 12.71 -1.73
CA LEU A 241 -11.18 13.66 -0.96
C LEU A 241 -10.17 14.31 -1.90
N LEU A 242 -10.24 15.62 -2.04
CA LEU A 242 -9.44 16.38 -3.00
C LEU A 242 -8.06 16.67 -2.42
N LEU A 243 -7.01 16.15 -3.03
CA LEU A 243 -5.62 16.43 -2.65
C LEU A 243 -5.12 17.75 -3.22
N ASP A 244 -5.52 18.05 -4.46
CA ASP A 244 -5.17 19.31 -5.10
C ASP A 244 -6.26 20.36 -4.84
N GLY A 245 -5.87 21.64 -4.76
CA GLY A 245 -6.80 22.76 -4.67
C GLY A 245 -7.51 23.01 -6.01
N ASP A 246 -8.53 23.87 -5.98
CA ASP A 246 -9.10 24.38 -7.22
C ASP A 246 -7.97 25.01 -8.05
N ARG A 247 -7.85 24.57 -9.30
CA ARG A 247 -7.11 25.38 -10.28
C ARG A 247 -7.95 26.63 -10.49
N VAL A 248 -7.50 27.73 -9.92
CA VAL A 248 -8.01 29.06 -10.23
C VAL A 248 -7.70 29.36 -11.70
#